data_83bbab2ae9e2562ff31f0b0158511eeb
#
_entry.id   83bbab2ae9e2562ff31f0b0158511eeb
#
_cell.length_a   1.000
_cell.length_b   1.000
_cell.length_c   1.000
_cell.angle_alpha   90.00
_cell.angle_beta   90.00
_cell.angle_gamma   90.00
#
_symmetry.space_group_name_H-M   'P 1'
#
loop_
_entity.id
_entity.type
_entity.pdbx_description
1 polymer ?
#
loop_
_entity_poly.entity_id
_entity_poly.type
_entity_poly.pdbx_seq_one_letter_code
_entity_poly.pdbx_strand_id
1 'polypeptide(L)'
;DLFGLDPKSDEYIAILEAQKRMEKSHGAYCMLKLAQMLEAIPEEDNLHEAANNLARRIILYRDNGMAGLLIGDGTEHAITLDNRLNIIQLQNLKMPSPETPKQDYTRDEVLSVVIFGVVSAFIKKFALVKRPVPKGILVDESWAVSASKEGRNMEEFISRMGRSLYTCIIYNGHSTKDLPTEGIKNSITYKFVFRSRNNREEAARLLDYLGLEVTPENMLVIQNLGAGQCLFKDLYNRVGVLQFDPVFQDLFDIFSTTPTEDVEEPEPEEPESEEPGPEESEPEEIEPETLESAVPEPLLDFEFTEDDLFTKEDI
;
A
#
# COMPACT_ATOMS: atom_id res chain seq x y z
N ASP A 1 -7.84 19.84 9.36
CA ASP A 1 -6.48 19.33 9.60
C ASP A 1 -5.41 20.17 8.87
N LEU A 2 -5.48 20.42 7.55
CA LEU A 2 -4.46 21.15 6.77
C LEU A 2 -4.10 22.53 7.36
N PHE A 3 -5.08 23.26 7.86
CA PHE A 3 -4.90 24.60 8.43
C PHE A 3 -4.92 24.63 9.96
N GLY A 4 -5.03 23.47 10.62
CA GLY A 4 -5.04 23.36 12.09
C GLY A 4 -6.22 24.09 12.75
N LEU A 5 -7.37 24.16 12.07
CA LEU A 5 -8.53 24.92 12.56
C LEU A 5 -9.22 24.23 13.75
N ASP A 6 -9.51 24.96 14.78
CA ASP A 6 -10.40 24.52 15.85
C ASP A 6 -11.85 24.53 15.34
N PRO A 7 -12.65 23.46 15.58
CA PRO A 7 -14.07 23.42 15.22
C PRO A 7 -14.92 24.57 15.81
N LYS A 8 -14.41 25.27 16.81
CA LYS A 8 -15.07 26.43 17.44
C LYS A 8 -14.57 27.77 16.93
N SER A 9 -13.56 27.79 16.05
CA SER A 9 -13.00 29.04 15.54
C SER A 9 -13.91 29.68 14.49
N ASP A 10 -13.80 31.00 14.35
CA ASP A 10 -14.54 31.75 13.35
C ASP A 10 -14.16 31.33 11.92
N GLU A 11 -12.89 30.94 11.69
CA GLU A 11 -12.47 30.38 10.39
C GLU A 11 -13.21 29.09 10.06
N TYR A 12 -13.42 28.20 11.04
CA TYR A 12 -14.18 26.96 10.82
C TYR A 12 -15.66 27.25 10.49
N ILE A 13 -16.26 28.20 11.22
CA ILE A 13 -17.64 28.64 10.95
C ILE A 13 -17.75 29.26 9.56
N ALA A 14 -16.77 30.10 9.17
CA ALA A 14 -16.69 30.70 7.84
C ALA A 14 -16.64 29.64 6.72
N ILE A 15 -15.88 28.53 6.92
CA ILE A 15 -15.89 27.40 5.98
C ILE A 15 -17.29 26.83 5.80
N LEU A 16 -17.99 26.56 6.89
CA LEU A 16 -19.34 25.98 6.82
C LEU A 16 -20.32 26.91 6.09
N GLU A 17 -20.18 28.22 6.28
CA GLU A 17 -21.00 29.21 5.55
C GLU A 17 -20.63 29.24 4.06
N ALA A 18 -19.33 29.24 3.74
CA ALA A 18 -18.85 29.20 2.36
C ALA A 18 -19.28 27.89 1.64
N GLN A 19 -19.24 26.73 2.32
CA GLN A 19 -19.75 25.47 1.77
C GLN A 19 -21.24 25.54 1.43
N LYS A 20 -22.07 26.08 2.30
CA LYS A 20 -23.50 26.28 2.02
C LYS A 20 -23.75 27.18 0.80
N ARG A 21 -22.88 28.18 0.59
CA ARG A 21 -22.93 29.04 -0.59
C ARG A 21 -22.50 28.29 -1.84
N MET A 22 -21.46 27.44 -1.73
CA MET A 22 -21.02 26.57 -2.84
C MET A 22 -22.15 25.60 -3.28
N GLU A 23 -22.86 24.98 -2.35
CA GLU A 23 -23.96 24.06 -2.64
C GLU A 23 -25.08 24.73 -3.45
N LYS A 24 -25.30 26.03 -3.25
CA LYS A 24 -26.29 26.83 -4.00
C LYS A 24 -25.74 27.34 -5.33
N SER A 25 -24.42 27.30 -5.54
CA SER A 25 -23.79 27.76 -6.78
C SER A 25 -23.64 26.62 -7.77
N HIS A 26 -23.84 26.89 -9.05
CA HIS A 26 -23.49 25.95 -10.10
C HIS A 26 -21.98 25.99 -10.37
N GLY A 27 -21.35 24.83 -10.60
CA GLY A 27 -19.95 24.72 -10.96
C GLY A 27 -19.20 23.63 -10.19
N ALA A 28 -17.90 23.52 -10.46
CA ALA A 28 -17.05 22.52 -9.83
C ALA A 28 -16.84 22.82 -8.33
N TYR A 29 -16.85 21.77 -7.51
CA TYR A 29 -16.47 21.85 -6.11
C TYR A 29 -14.95 21.71 -6.02
N CYS A 30 -14.26 22.83 -5.79
CA CYS A 30 -12.80 22.86 -5.65
C CYS A 30 -12.38 23.83 -4.55
N MET A 31 -11.12 23.74 -4.11
CA MET A 31 -10.60 24.57 -3.01
C MET A 31 -10.50 26.05 -3.39
N LEU A 32 -10.20 26.37 -4.66
CA LEU A 32 -10.22 27.78 -5.09
C LEU A 32 -11.61 28.37 -5.11
N LYS A 33 -12.64 27.58 -5.46
CA LYS A 33 -14.03 28.02 -5.34
C LYS A 33 -14.42 28.29 -3.89
N LEU A 34 -13.94 27.44 -2.96
CA LEU A 34 -14.13 27.69 -1.53
C LEU A 34 -13.49 29.02 -1.11
N ALA A 35 -12.25 29.29 -1.55
CA ALA A 35 -11.60 30.57 -1.27
C ALA A 35 -12.41 31.77 -1.79
N GLN A 36 -12.92 31.70 -2.99
CA GLN A 36 -13.81 32.73 -3.56
C GLN A 36 -15.09 32.93 -2.75
N MET A 37 -15.69 31.84 -2.24
CA MET A 37 -16.89 31.95 -1.40
C MET A 37 -16.60 32.54 -0.03
N LEU A 38 -15.39 32.32 0.49
CA LEU A 38 -14.90 32.96 1.73
C LEU A 38 -14.69 34.45 1.52
N GLU A 39 -14.04 34.87 0.43
CA GLU A 39 -13.86 36.30 0.08
C GLU A 39 -15.18 37.03 -0.15
N ALA A 40 -16.22 36.31 -0.59
CA ALA A 40 -17.54 36.86 -0.81
C ALA A 40 -18.39 37.05 0.47
N ILE A 41 -17.84 36.77 1.64
CA ILE A 41 -18.50 37.06 2.93
C ILE A 41 -18.49 38.59 3.14
N PRO A 42 -19.67 39.24 3.37
CA PRO A 42 -19.77 40.70 3.48
C PRO A 42 -18.92 41.29 4.60
N GLU A 43 -18.46 42.53 4.43
CA GLU A 43 -17.64 43.25 5.42
C GLU A 43 -18.38 43.51 6.74
N GLU A 44 -19.72 43.56 6.69
CA GLU A 44 -20.57 43.78 7.87
C GLU A 44 -20.71 42.49 8.72
N ASP A 45 -20.29 41.34 8.17
CA ASP A 45 -20.35 40.03 8.85
C ASP A 45 -19.16 39.90 9.81
N ASN A 46 -19.42 39.45 11.01
CA ASN A 46 -18.37 39.22 12.04
C ASN A 46 -17.36 38.13 11.62
N LEU A 47 -17.68 37.30 10.61
CA LEU A 47 -16.80 36.28 10.07
C LEU A 47 -15.88 36.78 8.94
N HIS A 48 -16.07 38.03 8.47
CA HIS A 48 -15.37 38.56 7.28
C HIS A 48 -13.85 38.51 7.41
N GLU A 49 -13.28 38.95 8.51
CA GLU A 49 -11.84 38.97 8.71
C GLU A 49 -11.27 37.56 8.75
N ALA A 50 -11.88 36.67 9.50
CA ALA A 50 -11.48 35.27 9.59
C ALA A 50 -11.56 34.55 8.22
N ALA A 51 -12.64 34.80 7.47
CA ALA A 51 -12.85 34.26 6.14
C ALA A 51 -11.79 34.72 5.15
N ASN A 52 -11.48 36.01 5.10
CA ASN A 52 -10.46 36.58 4.21
C ASN A 52 -9.05 36.05 4.55
N ASN A 53 -8.72 35.95 5.84
CA ASN A 53 -7.45 35.38 6.28
C ASN A 53 -7.31 33.93 5.82
N LEU A 54 -8.38 33.14 5.94
CA LEU A 54 -8.39 31.74 5.49
C LEU A 54 -8.32 31.62 3.96
N ALA A 55 -9.06 32.46 3.23
CA ALA A 55 -9.00 32.49 1.77
C ALA A 55 -7.59 32.75 1.25
N ARG A 56 -6.91 33.75 1.82
CA ARG A 56 -5.50 34.06 1.51
C ARG A 56 -4.59 32.89 1.81
N ARG A 57 -4.78 32.19 2.94
CA ARG A 57 -4.00 30.99 3.26
C ARG A 57 -4.21 29.88 2.23
N ILE A 58 -5.43 29.63 1.79
CA ILE A 58 -5.74 28.65 0.74
C ILE A 58 -5.00 29.00 -0.55
N ILE A 59 -5.07 30.25 -1.00
CA ILE A 59 -4.41 30.71 -2.23
C ILE A 59 -2.89 30.58 -2.13
N LEU A 60 -2.29 30.99 -1.01
CA LEU A 60 -0.84 30.87 -0.80
C LEU A 60 -0.34 29.42 -0.75
N TYR A 61 -1.16 28.50 -0.30
CA TYR A 61 -0.80 27.08 -0.28
C TYR A 61 -0.84 26.44 -1.67
N ARG A 62 -1.59 27.01 -2.64
CA ARG A 62 -1.63 26.53 -4.02
C ARG A 62 -0.24 26.44 -4.66
N ASP A 63 0.57 27.47 -4.45
CA ASP A 63 1.89 27.58 -5.09
C ASP A 63 3.00 26.92 -4.26
N ASN A 64 2.64 26.12 -3.27
CA ASN A 64 3.56 25.61 -2.26
C ASN A 64 3.72 24.09 -2.31
N GLY A 65 4.45 23.60 -3.30
CA GLY A 65 4.87 22.20 -3.40
C GLY A 65 3.70 21.20 -3.31
N MET A 66 3.79 20.20 -2.43
CA MET A 66 2.76 19.16 -2.27
C MET A 66 1.39 19.70 -1.84
N ALA A 67 1.32 20.84 -1.18
CA ALA A 67 0.03 21.44 -0.80
C ALA A 67 -0.79 21.85 -2.04
N GLY A 68 -0.14 22.18 -3.14
CA GLY A 68 -0.80 22.49 -4.42
C GLY A 68 -1.63 21.32 -4.95
N LEU A 69 -1.27 20.08 -4.65
CA LEU A 69 -2.04 18.88 -5.04
C LEU A 69 -3.46 18.86 -4.44
N LEU A 70 -3.67 19.56 -3.31
CA LEU A 70 -4.95 19.63 -2.61
C LEU A 70 -5.80 20.82 -3.03
N ILE A 71 -5.22 21.79 -3.77
CA ILE A 71 -5.86 23.08 -4.06
C ILE A 71 -6.03 23.23 -5.57
N GLY A 72 -7.02 22.52 -6.10
CA GLY A 72 -7.39 22.59 -7.50
C GLY A 72 -8.36 23.72 -7.79
N ASP A 73 -8.47 24.08 -9.08
CA ASP A 73 -9.43 25.05 -9.62
C ASP A 73 -10.70 24.39 -10.22
N GLY A 74 -10.72 23.07 -10.26
CA GLY A 74 -11.83 22.28 -10.78
C GLY A 74 -11.73 21.97 -12.28
N THR A 75 -10.61 22.31 -12.92
CA THR A 75 -10.29 21.94 -14.32
C THR A 75 -9.43 20.68 -14.39
N GLU A 76 -8.87 20.24 -13.26
CA GLU A 76 -8.03 19.08 -13.18
C GLU A 76 -8.80 17.80 -13.50
N HIS A 77 -8.09 16.82 -14.04
CA HIS A 77 -8.65 15.48 -14.23
C HIS A 77 -8.93 14.82 -12.87
N ALA A 78 -10.19 14.84 -12.47
CA ALA A 78 -10.59 14.16 -11.25
C ALA A 78 -10.48 12.64 -11.41
N ILE A 79 -10.07 11.94 -10.34
CA ILE A 79 -10.16 10.49 -10.27
C ILE A 79 -11.63 10.11 -10.39
N THR A 80 -12.01 9.40 -11.46
CA THR A 80 -13.39 9.03 -11.70
C THR A 80 -13.68 7.63 -11.15
N LEU A 81 -14.91 7.43 -10.65
CA LEU A 81 -15.39 6.12 -10.19
C LEU A 81 -15.88 5.22 -11.35
N ASP A 82 -15.80 5.72 -12.58
CA ASP A 82 -16.30 5.02 -13.77
C ASP A 82 -15.25 4.09 -14.40
N ASN A 83 -13.98 4.28 -14.09
CA ASN A 83 -12.90 3.44 -14.55
C ASN A 83 -12.99 2.04 -13.90
N ARG A 84 -12.71 1.00 -14.69
CA ARG A 84 -12.63 -0.38 -14.17
C ARG A 84 -11.41 -0.59 -13.29
N LEU A 85 -10.32 0.13 -13.55
CA LEU A 85 -9.08 0.12 -12.78
C LEU A 85 -8.68 1.57 -12.47
N ASN A 86 -8.44 1.85 -11.20
CA ASN A 86 -7.84 3.10 -10.75
C ASN A 86 -6.55 2.75 -10.00
N ILE A 87 -5.44 3.33 -10.43
CA ILE A 87 -4.14 3.19 -9.78
C ILE A 87 -3.81 4.53 -9.15
N ILE A 88 -3.66 4.55 -7.83
CA ILE A 88 -3.27 5.74 -7.08
C ILE A 88 -1.87 5.48 -6.55
N GLN A 89 -0.89 6.15 -7.14
CA GLN A 89 0.50 6.06 -6.72
C GLN A 89 0.84 7.26 -5.84
N LEU A 90 1.28 6.97 -4.61
CA LEU A 90 1.67 7.97 -3.62
C LEU A 90 3.19 7.90 -3.43
N GLN A 91 3.88 8.89 -3.97
CA GLN A 91 5.34 9.00 -3.84
C GLN A 91 5.71 10.15 -2.91
N ASN A 92 6.85 10.02 -2.25
CA ASN A 92 7.46 11.05 -1.39
C ASN A 92 6.58 11.51 -0.21
N LEU A 93 5.57 10.74 0.19
CA LEU A 93 4.82 11.02 1.41
C LEU A 93 5.69 10.66 2.63
N LYS A 94 5.78 11.60 3.56
CA LYS A 94 6.42 11.39 4.86
C LYS A 94 5.34 11.10 5.89
N MET A 95 5.04 9.82 6.10
CA MET A 95 4.07 9.42 7.10
C MET A 95 4.69 9.53 8.50
N PRO A 96 3.98 10.12 9.48
CA PRO A 96 4.46 10.17 10.85
C PRO A 96 4.51 8.76 11.46
N SER A 97 5.43 8.53 12.40
CA SER A 97 5.40 7.32 13.20
C SER A 97 4.07 7.22 13.97
N PRO A 98 3.47 6.02 14.11
CA PRO A 98 2.26 5.83 14.89
C PRO A 98 2.34 6.34 16.33
N GLU A 99 3.54 6.46 16.88
CA GLU A 99 3.81 6.91 18.24
C GLU A 99 3.96 8.44 18.34
N THR A 100 4.12 9.14 17.20
CA THR A 100 4.31 10.59 17.20
C THR A 100 3.00 11.30 17.50
N PRO A 101 2.95 12.17 18.54
CA PRO A 101 1.78 13.00 18.81
C PRO A 101 1.51 13.97 17.66
N LYS A 102 0.24 14.23 17.34
CA LYS A 102 -0.15 15.11 16.21
C LYS A 102 0.46 16.53 16.29
N GLN A 103 0.67 17.03 17.49
CA GLN A 103 1.27 18.35 17.72
C GLN A 103 2.74 18.44 17.31
N ASP A 104 3.41 17.30 17.23
CA ASP A 104 4.84 17.20 16.92
C ASP A 104 5.07 16.85 15.43
N TYR A 105 3.98 16.76 14.62
CA TYR A 105 4.09 16.51 13.20
C TYR A 105 4.81 17.64 12.49
N THR A 106 5.78 17.30 11.68
CA THR A 106 6.36 18.24 10.71
C THR A 106 5.32 18.66 9.67
N ARG A 107 5.58 19.75 8.98
CA ARG A 107 4.69 20.23 7.91
C ARG A 107 4.46 19.19 6.82
N ASP A 108 5.52 18.48 6.43
CA ASP A 108 5.44 17.45 5.40
C ASP A 108 4.58 16.25 5.85
N GLU A 109 4.68 15.86 7.13
CA GLU A 109 3.84 14.82 7.71
C GLU A 109 2.37 15.23 7.78
N VAL A 110 2.07 16.47 8.17
CA VAL A 110 0.70 16.99 8.13
C VAL A 110 0.12 16.92 6.73
N LEU A 111 0.86 17.38 5.72
CA LEU A 111 0.43 17.31 4.31
C LEU A 111 0.22 15.88 3.86
N SER A 112 1.14 14.98 4.21
CA SER A 112 1.04 13.55 3.85
C SER A 112 -0.22 12.91 4.45
N VAL A 113 -0.51 13.18 5.71
CA VAL A 113 -1.73 12.68 6.39
C VAL A 113 -3.00 13.24 5.73
N VAL A 114 -3.00 14.51 5.32
CA VAL A 114 -4.17 15.12 4.65
C VAL A 114 -4.38 14.51 3.25
N ILE A 115 -3.31 14.34 2.46
CA ILE A 115 -3.40 13.68 1.14
C ILE A 115 -3.93 12.26 1.32
N PHE A 116 -3.42 11.53 2.30
CA PHE A 116 -3.89 10.18 2.61
C PHE A 116 -5.36 10.15 3.04
N GLY A 117 -5.81 11.17 3.76
CA GLY A 117 -7.21 11.36 4.13
C GLY A 117 -8.13 11.50 2.90
N VAL A 118 -7.70 12.27 1.90
CA VAL A 118 -8.43 12.41 0.62
C VAL A 118 -8.51 11.09 -0.12
N VAL A 119 -7.40 10.35 -0.22
CA VAL A 119 -7.36 9.01 -0.85
C VAL A 119 -8.28 8.04 -0.09
N SER A 120 -8.23 8.03 1.23
CA SER A 120 -9.10 7.19 2.06
C SER A 120 -10.59 7.51 1.86
N ALA A 121 -10.94 8.79 1.73
CA ALA A 121 -12.30 9.22 1.43
C ALA A 121 -12.74 8.76 0.03
N PHE A 122 -11.86 8.84 -0.97
CA PHE A 122 -12.10 8.31 -2.32
C PHE A 122 -12.35 6.80 -2.29
N ILE A 123 -11.53 6.02 -1.60
CA ILE A 123 -11.67 4.57 -1.48
C ILE A 123 -13.01 4.21 -0.82
N LYS A 124 -13.40 4.90 0.25
CA LYS A 124 -14.73 4.71 0.88
C LYS A 124 -15.87 5.00 -0.09
N LYS A 125 -15.77 6.09 -0.85
CA LYS A 125 -16.77 6.44 -1.87
C LYS A 125 -16.80 5.38 -2.97
N PHE A 126 -15.66 4.88 -3.43
CA PHE A 126 -15.57 3.79 -4.39
C PHE A 126 -16.26 2.53 -3.88
N ALA A 127 -16.04 2.14 -2.62
CA ALA A 127 -16.70 0.99 -2.02
C ALA A 127 -18.24 1.14 -1.98
N LEU A 128 -18.75 2.35 -1.75
CA LEU A 128 -20.19 2.63 -1.62
C LEU A 128 -20.94 2.69 -2.97
N VAL A 129 -20.25 3.04 -4.05
CA VAL A 129 -20.85 3.19 -5.38
C VAL A 129 -21.04 1.82 -6.04
N LYS A 130 -22.05 1.70 -6.92
CA LYS A 130 -22.33 0.50 -7.72
C LYS A 130 -22.35 -0.77 -6.85
N ARG A 131 -23.13 -0.78 -5.78
CA ARG A 131 -23.17 -1.86 -4.78
C ARG A 131 -23.22 -3.28 -5.34
N PRO A 132 -24.01 -3.62 -6.38
CA PRO A 132 -24.08 -4.99 -6.85
C PRO A 132 -22.83 -5.44 -7.67
N VAL A 133 -21.88 -4.54 -7.92
CA VAL A 133 -20.65 -4.88 -8.68
C VAL A 133 -19.54 -5.26 -7.73
N PRO A 134 -18.93 -6.45 -7.89
CA PRO A 134 -17.75 -6.83 -7.12
C PRO A 134 -16.60 -5.84 -7.33
N LYS A 135 -15.96 -5.45 -6.25
CA LYS A 135 -14.86 -4.50 -6.22
C LYS A 135 -13.70 -5.04 -5.41
N GLY A 136 -12.47 -4.81 -5.89
CA GLY A 136 -11.24 -5.12 -5.19
C GLY A 136 -10.47 -3.82 -4.87
N ILE A 137 -9.91 -3.76 -3.69
CA ILE A 137 -8.99 -2.70 -3.26
C ILE A 137 -7.68 -3.40 -2.89
N LEU A 138 -6.64 -3.17 -3.69
CA LEU A 138 -5.30 -3.64 -3.39
C LEU A 138 -4.54 -2.52 -2.69
N VAL A 139 -4.04 -2.80 -1.50
CA VAL A 139 -3.21 -1.90 -0.71
C VAL A 139 -1.81 -2.48 -0.69
N ASP A 140 -0.93 -1.85 -1.44
CA ASP A 140 0.50 -2.11 -1.38
C ASP A 140 1.12 -1.26 -0.29
N GLU A 141 2.12 -1.77 0.41
CA GLU A 141 2.73 -1.13 1.57
C GLU A 141 1.67 -0.77 2.66
N SER A 142 0.95 -1.77 3.14
CA SER A 142 -0.22 -1.58 4.03
C SER A 142 0.10 -0.80 5.32
N TRP A 143 1.35 -0.80 5.79
CA TRP A 143 1.79 0.00 6.94
C TRP A 143 1.54 1.50 6.75
N ALA A 144 1.70 2.02 5.52
CA ALA A 144 1.51 3.43 5.21
C ALA A 144 0.05 3.85 5.41
N VAL A 145 -0.89 2.98 5.04
CA VAL A 145 -2.33 3.21 5.26
C VAL A 145 -2.63 3.21 6.75
N SER A 146 -2.16 2.20 7.46
CA SER A 146 -2.40 2.04 8.90
C SER A 146 -1.70 3.09 9.77
N ALA A 147 -0.71 3.82 9.25
CA ALA A 147 -0.06 4.91 9.96
C ALA A 147 -1.01 6.09 10.24
N SER A 148 -1.96 6.38 9.34
CA SER A 148 -2.93 7.47 9.53
C SER A 148 -4.21 6.99 10.22
N LYS A 149 -4.87 7.89 10.98
CA LYS A 149 -6.19 7.63 11.56
C LYS A 149 -7.25 7.41 10.48
N GLU A 150 -7.18 8.19 9.42
CA GLU A 150 -8.11 8.17 8.28
C GLU A 150 -7.98 6.84 7.52
N GLY A 151 -6.75 6.36 7.32
CA GLY A 151 -6.47 5.05 6.74
C GLY A 151 -7.04 3.93 7.59
N ARG A 152 -6.73 3.89 8.89
CA ARG A 152 -7.29 2.89 9.82
C ARG A 152 -8.82 2.88 9.82
N ASN A 153 -9.45 4.05 9.83
CA ASN A 153 -10.91 4.17 9.75
C ASN A 153 -11.47 3.65 8.42
N MET A 154 -10.74 3.81 7.33
CA MET A 154 -11.11 3.27 6.02
C MET A 154 -11.01 1.75 6.02
N GLU A 155 -9.90 1.20 6.50
CA GLU A 155 -9.67 -0.24 6.61
C GLU A 155 -10.75 -0.91 7.48
N GLU A 156 -11.03 -0.33 8.65
CA GLU A 156 -12.07 -0.83 9.55
C GLU A 156 -13.47 -0.78 8.93
N PHE A 157 -13.79 0.30 8.22
CA PHE A 157 -15.04 0.43 7.49
C PHE A 157 -15.20 -0.68 6.44
N ILE A 158 -14.17 -0.91 5.61
CA ILE A 158 -14.23 -1.94 4.56
C ILE A 158 -14.24 -3.35 5.17
N SER A 159 -13.43 -3.60 6.18
CA SER A 159 -13.42 -4.90 6.88
C SER A 159 -14.80 -5.28 7.43
N ARG A 160 -15.54 -4.32 8.00
CA ARG A 160 -16.87 -4.55 8.55
C ARG A 160 -17.98 -4.59 7.51
N MET A 161 -17.89 -3.75 6.47
CA MET A 161 -18.97 -3.52 5.52
C MET A 161 -18.72 -4.18 4.16
N GLY A 162 -17.51 -4.68 3.90
CA GLY A 162 -17.08 -5.15 2.58
C GLY A 162 -18.04 -6.16 1.97
N ARG A 163 -18.49 -7.16 2.73
CA ARG A 163 -19.45 -8.16 2.26
C ARG A 163 -20.74 -7.51 1.74
N SER A 164 -21.34 -6.57 2.48
CA SER A 164 -22.58 -5.89 2.08
C SER A 164 -22.38 -4.91 0.93
N LEU A 165 -21.13 -4.50 0.68
CA LEU A 165 -20.73 -3.59 -0.39
C LEU A 165 -20.16 -4.31 -1.61
N TYR A 166 -20.11 -5.64 -1.60
CA TYR A 166 -19.43 -6.44 -2.62
C TYR A 166 -17.98 -5.97 -2.84
N THR A 167 -17.30 -5.63 -1.77
CA THR A 167 -15.94 -5.08 -1.81
C THR A 167 -15.01 -5.95 -0.97
N CYS A 168 -13.92 -6.43 -1.56
CA CYS A 168 -12.82 -7.04 -0.85
C CYS A 168 -11.62 -6.10 -0.76
N ILE A 169 -10.79 -6.29 0.25
CA ILE A 169 -9.52 -5.59 0.40
C ILE A 169 -8.40 -6.64 0.47
N ILE A 170 -7.32 -6.36 -0.23
CA ILE A 170 -6.12 -7.19 -0.30
C ILE A 170 -4.98 -6.35 0.25
N TYR A 171 -4.33 -6.83 1.28
CA TYR A 171 -3.18 -6.19 1.89
C TYR A 171 -1.90 -6.87 1.43
N ASN A 172 -0.95 -6.08 0.98
CA ASN A 172 0.42 -6.52 0.76
C ASN A 172 1.36 -5.81 1.74
N GLY A 173 2.34 -6.53 2.26
CA GLY A 173 3.32 -6.00 3.21
C GLY A 173 4.50 -6.94 3.37
N HIS A 174 5.62 -6.41 3.86
CA HIS A 174 6.85 -7.15 4.04
C HIS A 174 6.93 -7.88 5.39
N SER A 175 6.10 -7.51 6.34
CA SER A 175 6.09 -8.03 7.71
C SER A 175 4.68 -8.13 8.26
N THR A 176 4.48 -9.03 9.23
CA THR A 176 3.23 -9.09 9.99
C THR A 176 2.93 -7.80 10.76
N LYS A 177 3.95 -6.97 11.01
CA LYS A 177 3.79 -5.65 11.65
C LYS A 177 3.17 -4.61 10.72
N ASP A 178 3.32 -4.79 9.42
CA ASP A 178 2.79 -3.88 8.38
C ASP A 178 1.28 -4.06 8.21
N LEU A 179 0.75 -5.20 8.65
CA LEU A 179 -0.67 -5.49 8.55
C LEU A 179 -1.48 -4.63 9.53
N PRO A 180 -2.76 -4.37 9.21
CA PRO A 180 -3.67 -3.62 10.08
C PRO A 180 -3.78 -4.20 11.49
N THR A 181 -4.56 -3.51 12.34
CA THR A 181 -4.78 -3.89 13.73
C THR A 181 -5.20 -5.36 13.89
N GLU A 182 -4.96 -5.95 15.06
CA GLU A 182 -5.30 -7.35 15.37
C GLU A 182 -6.77 -7.71 15.04
N GLY A 183 -7.70 -6.79 15.22
CA GLY A 183 -9.09 -6.99 14.85
C GLY A 183 -9.29 -7.24 13.35
N ILE A 184 -8.56 -6.52 12.51
CA ILE A 184 -8.59 -6.67 11.05
C ILE A 184 -7.84 -7.94 10.65
N LYS A 185 -6.64 -8.20 11.22
CA LYS A 185 -5.87 -9.43 10.96
C LYS A 185 -6.71 -10.69 11.15
N ASN A 186 -7.54 -10.71 12.20
CA ASN A 186 -8.42 -11.83 12.50
C ASN A 186 -9.60 -11.96 11.52
N SER A 187 -9.96 -10.90 10.81
CA SER A 187 -11.01 -10.90 9.79
C SER A 187 -10.51 -11.28 8.39
N ILE A 188 -9.19 -11.34 8.18
CA ILE A 188 -8.59 -11.75 6.90
C ILE A 188 -8.80 -13.25 6.71
N THR A 189 -9.56 -13.59 5.68
CA THR A 189 -9.98 -14.97 5.40
C THR A 189 -8.91 -15.77 4.67
N TYR A 190 -8.30 -15.18 3.65
CA TYR A 190 -7.25 -15.81 2.86
C TYR A 190 -5.90 -15.21 3.22
N LYS A 191 -4.91 -16.05 3.48
CA LYS A 191 -3.58 -15.60 3.87
C LYS A 191 -2.53 -16.27 2.99
N PHE A 192 -1.65 -15.47 2.39
CA PHE A 192 -0.54 -15.91 1.57
C PHE A 192 0.74 -15.47 2.27
N VAL A 193 1.56 -16.41 2.67
CA VAL A 193 2.81 -16.14 3.39
C VAL A 193 3.97 -16.68 2.57
N PHE A 194 4.74 -15.76 2.00
CA PHE A 194 5.92 -16.09 1.21
C PHE A 194 7.14 -16.34 2.10
N ARG A 195 8.24 -16.76 1.48
CA ARG A 195 9.45 -17.16 2.17
C ARG A 195 10.04 -16.09 3.09
N SER A 196 10.42 -16.51 4.32
CA SER A 196 11.18 -15.69 5.28
C SER A 196 12.52 -16.36 5.55
N ARG A 197 13.58 -16.02 4.77
CA ARG A 197 14.88 -16.74 4.82
C ARG A 197 15.67 -16.55 6.12
N ASN A 198 15.87 -15.31 6.54
CA ASN A 198 16.92 -14.96 7.51
C ASN A 198 16.39 -14.36 8.81
N ASN A 199 15.08 -14.27 8.98
CA ASN A 199 14.48 -13.69 10.17
C ASN A 199 13.65 -14.74 10.92
N ARG A 200 14.29 -15.40 11.89
CA ARG A 200 13.62 -16.44 12.69
C ARG A 200 12.42 -15.92 13.48
N GLU A 201 12.52 -14.69 13.98
CA GLU A 201 11.39 -14.09 14.72
C GLU A 201 10.21 -13.78 13.79
N GLU A 202 10.49 -13.28 12.59
CA GLU A 202 9.41 -13.02 11.61
C GLU A 202 8.79 -14.33 11.13
N ALA A 203 9.58 -15.35 10.85
CA ALA A 203 9.07 -16.66 10.50
C ALA A 203 8.15 -17.23 11.60
N ALA A 204 8.53 -17.08 12.88
CA ALA A 204 7.68 -17.49 14.00
C ALA A 204 6.36 -16.68 14.03
N ARG A 205 6.41 -15.36 13.84
CA ARG A 205 5.19 -14.50 13.76
C ARG A 205 4.30 -14.87 12.59
N LEU A 206 4.88 -15.22 11.44
CA LEU A 206 4.13 -15.64 10.26
C LEU A 206 3.43 -16.98 10.48
N LEU A 207 4.08 -17.94 11.15
CA LEU A 207 3.45 -19.21 11.53
C LEU A 207 2.28 -18.97 12.51
N ASP A 208 2.49 -18.15 13.53
CA ASP A 208 1.43 -17.77 14.47
C ASP A 208 0.26 -17.06 13.75
N TYR A 209 0.57 -16.17 12.80
CA TYR A 209 -0.43 -15.49 11.97
C TYR A 209 -1.27 -16.48 11.13
N LEU A 210 -0.68 -17.58 10.68
CA LEU A 210 -1.38 -18.68 10.01
C LEU A 210 -2.13 -19.58 11.00
N GLY A 211 -1.83 -19.49 12.32
CA GLY A 211 -2.36 -20.35 13.35
C GLY A 211 -1.67 -21.73 13.38
N LEU A 212 -0.43 -21.80 12.94
CA LEU A 212 0.41 -22.98 12.99
C LEU A 212 1.32 -22.94 14.22
N GLU A 213 1.64 -24.13 14.77
CA GLU A 213 2.62 -24.23 15.85
C GLU A 213 4.01 -23.82 15.37
N VAL A 214 4.74 -23.11 16.24
CA VAL A 214 6.12 -22.69 15.96
C VAL A 214 7.06 -23.85 16.34
N THR A 215 7.15 -24.84 15.45
CA THR A 215 8.07 -25.97 15.58
C THR A 215 9.28 -25.81 14.65
N PRO A 216 10.40 -26.49 14.93
CA PRO A 216 11.56 -26.48 14.03
C PRO A 216 11.20 -26.90 12.60
N GLU A 217 10.32 -27.88 12.43
CA GLU A 217 9.86 -28.40 11.15
C GLU A 217 9.07 -27.33 10.38
N ASN A 218 8.07 -26.70 11.01
CA ASN A 218 7.29 -25.64 10.40
C ASN A 218 8.16 -24.40 10.05
N MET A 219 9.17 -24.11 10.89
CA MET A 219 10.13 -23.06 10.61
C MET A 219 10.96 -23.37 9.37
N LEU A 220 11.41 -24.62 9.20
CA LEU A 220 12.15 -25.03 8.01
C LEU A 220 11.29 -24.92 6.74
N VAL A 221 10.00 -25.28 6.81
CA VAL A 221 9.09 -25.14 5.67
C VAL A 221 9.05 -23.71 5.18
N ILE A 222 8.75 -22.74 6.06
CA ILE A 222 8.62 -21.33 5.66
C ILE A 222 9.94 -20.72 5.20
N GLN A 223 11.07 -21.19 5.71
CA GLN A 223 12.40 -20.71 5.32
C GLN A 223 12.87 -21.26 3.97
N ASN A 224 12.39 -22.44 3.58
CA ASN A 224 12.81 -23.16 2.38
C ASN A 224 11.81 -23.06 1.20
N LEU A 225 10.75 -22.28 1.33
CA LEU A 225 9.83 -22.03 0.22
C LEU A 225 10.60 -21.55 -1.02
N GLY A 226 10.31 -22.14 -2.18
CA GLY A 226 10.89 -21.76 -3.47
C GLY A 226 10.39 -20.42 -4.01
N ALA A 227 10.91 -20.02 -5.17
CA ALA A 227 10.38 -18.89 -5.91
C ALA A 227 8.93 -19.19 -6.33
N GLY A 228 8.03 -18.25 -6.11
CA GLY A 228 6.60 -18.41 -6.39
C GLY A 228 5.85 -19.31 -5.40
N GLN A 229 6.51 -19.90 -4.39
CA GLN A 229 5.86 -20.70 -3.36
C GLN A 229 5.44 -19.85 -2.16
N CYS A 230 4.28 -20.19 -1.60
CA CYS A 230 3.81 -19.61 -0.33
C CYS A 230 3.08 -20.67 0.51
N LEU A 231 3.00 -20.42 1.81
CA LEU A 231 2.01 -21.06 2.66
C LEU A 231 0.69 -20.32 2.47
N PHE A 232 -0.33 -21.05 2.04
CA PHE A 232 -1.67 -20.54 1.81
C PHE A 232 -2.62 -21.04 2.87
N LYS A 233 -3.38 -20.14 3.50
CA LYS A 233 -4.48 -20.47 4.41
C LYS A 233 -5.80 -20.05 3.78
N ASP A 234 -6.71 -20.99 3.69
CA ASP A 234 -8.05 -20.78 3.14
C ASP A 234 -9.11 -20.41 4.18
N LEU A 235 -10.34 -20.19 3.72
CA LEU A 235 -11.49 -19.84 4.56
C LEU A 235 -11.90 -20.96 5.54
N TYR A 236 -11.51 -22.21 5.29
CA TYR A 236 -11.77 -23.36 6.15
C TYR A 236 -10.63 -23.62 7.15
N ASN A 237 -9.67 -22.69 7.24
CA ASN A 237 -8.45 -22.79 8.06
C ASN A 237 -7.49 -23.92 7.64
N ARG A 238 -7.60 -24.45 6.43
CA ARG A 238 -6.62 -25.39 5.89
C ARG A 238 -5.39 -24.60 5.47
N VAL A 239 -4.21 -25.14 5.80
CA VAL A 239 -2.93 -24.54 5.40
C VAL A 239 -2.15 -25.54 4.58
N GLY A 240 -1.62 -25.10 3.45
CA GLY A 240 -0.79 -25.91 2.57
C GLY A 240 0.19 -25.06 1.76
N VAL A 241 1.14 -25.70 1.10
CA VAL A 241 2.06 -25.03 0.18
C VAL A 241 1.35 -24.84 -1.15
N LEU A 242 1.34 -23.61 -1.65
CA LEU A 242 0.80 -23.24 -2.96
C LEU A 242 1.95 -22.76 -3.83
N GLN A 243 1.96 -23.20 -5.10
CA GLN A 243 2.87 -22.71 -6.13
C GLN A 243 2.12 -21.76 -7.05
N PHE A 244 2.62 -20.54 -7.21
CA PHE A 244 2.22 -19.63 -8.28
C PHE A 244 3.12 -19.86 -9.48
N ASP A 245 2.51 -20.16 -10.62
CA ASP A 245 3.22 -20.33 -11.86
C ASP A 245 2.63 -19.37 -12.90
N PRO A 246 3.37 -18.39 -13.40
CA PRO A 246 2.92 -17.55 -14.49
C PRO A 246 2.84 -18.42 -15.76
N VAL A 247 1.62 -18.74 -16.20
CA VAL A 247 1.36 -19.64 -17.32
C VAL A 247 1.92 -19.12 -18.65
N PHE A 248 2.09 -17.79 -18.77
CA PHE A 248 2.57 -17.13 -19.98
C PHE A 248 3.94 -16.49 -19.74
N GLN A 249 4.89 -16.72 -20.67
CA GLN A 249 6.23 -16.14 -20.59
C GLN A 249 6.19 -14.61 -20.51
N ASP A 250 5.31 -13.98 -21.29
CA ASP A 250 5.14 -12.52 -21.27
C ASP A 250 4.79 -11.99 -19.88
N LEU A 251 3.97 -12.72 -19.09
CA LEU A 251 3.66 -12.34 -17.72
C LEU A 251 4.87 -12.52 -16.80
N PHE A 252 5.65 -13.58 -17.03
CA PHE A 252 6.88 -13.80 -16.26
C PHE A 252 7.87 -12.64 -16.48
N ASP A 253 8.05 -12.23 -17.74
CA ASP A 253 8.96 -11.14 -18.11
C ASP A 253 8.49 -9.79 -17.54
N ILE A 254 7.17 -9.51 -17.60
CA ILE A 254 6.59 -8.28 -17.03
C ILE A 254 6.74 -8.23 -15.50
N PHE A 255 6.59 -9.36 -14.80
CA PHE A 255 6.69 -9.41 -13.35
C PHE A 255 8.10 -9.70 -12.82
N SER A 256 9.07 -9.93 -13.71
CA SER A 256 10.47 -10.07 -13.32
C SER A 256 11.00 -8.71 -12.85
N THR A 257 11.28 -8.60 -11.56
CA THR A 257 11.91 -7.41 -10.96
C THR A 257 13.43 -7.56 -10.81
N THR A 258 13.99 -8.64 -11.36
CA THR A 258 15.44 -8.83 -11.39
C THR A 258 16.01 -7.75 -12.33
N PRO A 259 16.90 -6.86 -11.87
CA PRO A 259 17.57 -5.95 -12.77
C PRO A 259 18.28 -6.78 -13.84
N THR A 260 17.93 -6.58 -15.09
CA THR A 260 18.78 -7.01 -16.18
C THR A 260 20.05 -6.20 -16.02
N GLU A 261 21.13 -6.85 -15.66
CA GLU A 261 22.45 -6.26 -15.71
C GLU A 261 22.80 -6.03 -17.18
N ASP A 262 22.31 -4.95 -17.74
CA ASP A 262 22.98 -4.28 -18.84
C ASP A 262 24.15 -3.49 -18.21
N VAL A 263 25.05 -4.22 -17.58
CA VAL A 263 26.40 -3.72 -17.37
C VAL A 263 27.09 -3.90 -18.70
N GLU A 264 27.12 -2.85 -19.51
CA GLU A 264 28.21 -2.70 -20.46
C GLU A 264 29.49 -2.80 -19.63
N GLU A 265 30.14 -3.95 -19.67
CA GLU A 265 31.49 -4.09 -19.16
C GLU A 265 32.32 -3.03 -19.85
N PRO A 266 33.00 -2.13 -19.13
CA PRO A 266 33.97 -1.24 -19.76
C PRO A 266 34.99 -2.14 -20.45
N GLU A 267 35.19 -1.93 -21.74
CA GLU A 267 36.24 -2.62 -22.51
C GLU A 267 37.55 -2.56 -21.69
N PRO A 268 38.22 -3.67 -21.48
CA PRO A 268 39.46 -3.68 -20.71
C PRO A 268 40.46 -2.81 -21.46
N GLU A 269 40.92 -1.72 -20.84
CA GLU A 269 42.06 -0.96 -21.30
C GLU A 269 43.23 -1.93 -21.44
N GLU A 270 43.79 -2.05 -22.64
CA GLU A 270 44.97 -2.85 -22.90
C GLU A 270 46.10 -2.38 -21.98
N PRO A 271 46.70 -3.26 -21.17
CA PRO A 271 47.83 -2.86 -20.33
C PRO A 271 49.05 -2.59 -21.19
N GLU A 272 49.61 -1.39 -21.06
CA GLU A 272 50.92 -1.05 -21.55
C GLU A 272 51.94 -2.10 -21.03
N SER A 273 52.75 -2.59 -21.96
CA SER A 273 53.81 -3.59 -21.79
C SER A 273 54.86 -3.16 -20.77
N GLU A 274 54.91 -3.77 -19.60
CA GLU A 274 56.12 -3.78 -18.74
C GLU A 274 56.77 -5.15 -18.73
N GLU A 275 58.11 -5.13 -18.74
CA GLU A 275 59.05 -6.21 -18.90
C GLU A 275 59.07 -7.23 -17.75
N PRO A 276 59.58 -8.47 -17.96
CA PRO A 276 59.39 -9.60 -17.03
C PRO A 276 60.35 -9.56 -15.84
N GLY A 277 59.81 -9.71 -14.64
CA GLY A 277 60.54 -10.03 -13.40
C GLY A 277 60.23 -11.46 -12.96
N PRO A 278 61.06 -12.09 -12.09
CA PRO A 278 61.32 -13.50 -12.11
C PRO A 278 60.29 -14.40 -11.42
N GLU A 279 60.29 -15.66 -11.90
CA GLU A 279 59.52 -16.84 -11.48
C GLU A 279 59.40 -17.04 -9.96
N GLU A 280 58.18 -17.20 -9.47
CA GLU A 280 57.91 -17.90 -8.21
C GLU A 280 56.78 -18.92 -8.39
N SER A 281 57.07 -20.07 -7.85
CA SER A 281 56.43 -21.38 -7.79
C SER A 281 54.90 -21.45 -7.68
N GLU A 282 54.36 -22.43 -8.40
CA GLU A 282 52.98 -22.93 -8.40
C GLU A 282 52.48 -23.37 -7.03
N PRO A 283 51.24 -23.11 -6.63
CA PRO A 283 50.53 -23.89 -5.62
C PRO A 283 49.51 -24.87 -6.25
N GLU A 284 49.49 -26.04 -5.64
CA GLU A 284 48.70 -27.22 -5.98
C GLU A 284 47.20 -26.97 -6.17
N GLU A 285 46.65 -27.58 -7.22
CA GLU A 285 45.21 -27.69 -7.49
C GLU A 285 44.51 -28.52 -6.40
N ILE A 286 43.52 -27.93 -5.72
CA ILE A 286 42.55 -28.65 -4.90
C ILE A 286 41.28 -28.81 -5.73
N GLU A 287 40.96 -30.03 -6.14
CA GLU A 287 39.71 -30.38 -6.81
C GLU A 287 38.52 -30.11 -5.87
N PRO A 288 37.41 -29.52 -6.37
CA PRO A 288 36.20 -29.37 -5.57
C PRO A 288 35.40 -30.69 -5.56
N GLU A 289 35.17 -31.20 -4.35
CA GLU A 289 34.25 -32.30 -4.10
C GLU A 289 32.81 -31.91 -4.57
N THR A 290 32.28 -32.70 -5.45
CA THR A 290 30.90 -32.65 -5.90
C THR A 290 29.96 -33.04 -4.75
N LEU A 291 29.31 -32.06 -4.14
CA LEU A 291 28.14 -32.29 -3.28
C LEU A 291 26.94 -32.60 -4.17
N GLU A 292 26.59 -33.87 -4.25
CA GLU A 292 25.29 -34.32 -4.76
C GLU A 292 24.17 -33.63 -3.96
N SER A 293 23.40 -32.78 -4.62
CA SER A 293 22.19 -32.21 -4.08
C SER A 293 21.10 -33.29 -4.01
N ALA A 294 20.90 -33.85 -2.83
CA ALA A 294 19.70 -34.62 -2.54
C ALA A 294 18.48 -33.67 -2.58
N VAL A 295 17.69 -33.81 -3.62
CA VAL A 295 16.35 -33.20 -3.70
C VAL A 295 15.47 -33.97 -2.70
N PRO A 296 14.91 -33.32 -1.66
CA PRO A 296 13.95 -34.01 -0.80
C PRO A 296 12.69 -34.34 -1.58
N GLU A 297 12.23 -35.58 -1.45
CA GLU A 297 10.95 -36.02 -1.99
C GLU A 297 9.80 -35.10 -1.52
N PRO A 298 8.79 -34.84 -2.37
CA PRO A 298 7.64 -34.01 -2.01
C PRO A 298 6.86 -34.66 -0.85
N LEU A 299 6.87 -34.00 0.29
CA LEU A 299 6.05 -34.37 1.43
C LEU A 299 4.59 -33.98 1.12
N LEU A 300 3.76 -34.99 0.87
CA LEU A 300 2.31 -34.97 0.66
C LEU A 300 1.86 -34.79 -0.79
N ASP A 301 1.59 -35.92 -1.45
CA ASP A 301 0.67 -35.97 -2.60
C ASP A 301 -0.75 -35.68 -2.11
N PHE A 302 -1.23 -34.47 -2.36
CA PHE A 302 -2.65 -34.16 -2.30
C PHE A 302 -3.22 -34.29 -3.71
N GLU A 303 -3.83 -35.42 -4.02
CA GLU A 303 -4.68 -35.56 -5.19
C GLU A 303 -6.01 -34.83 -4.89
N PHE A 304 -6.26 -33.71 -5.58
CA PHE A 304 -7.59 -33.11 -5.65
C PHE A 304 -8.47 -34.04 -6.53
N THR A 305 -9.54 -34.51 -5.96
CA THR A 305 -10.57 -35.22 -6.74
C THR A 305 -11.55 -34.22 -7.36
N GLU A 306 -12.22 -34.57 -8.46
CA GLU A 306 -13.21 -33.72 -9.14
C GLU A 306 -14.38 -33.30 -8.22
N ASP A 307 -14.58 -33.97 -7.11
CA ASP A 307 -15.60 -33.67 -6.11
C ASP A 307 -15.24 -32.48 -5.19
N ASP A 308 -13.99 -32.01 -5.24
CA ASP A 308 -13.52 -30.83 -4.50
C ASP A 308 -13.73 -29.50 -5.27
N LEU A 309 -14.24 -29.56 -6.49
CA LEU A 309 -14.57 -28.38 -7.29
C LEU A 309 -16.02 -27.97 -7.05
N PHE A 310 -16.22 -26.68 -6.73
CA PHE A 310 -17.52 -26.06 -6.55
C PHE A 310 -18.48 -26.41 -7.69
N THR A 311 -19.60 -27.05 -7.40
CA THR A 311 -20.69 -27.22 -8.33
C THR A 311 -21.47 -25.92 -8.48
N LYS A 312 -22.09 -25.71 -9.65
CA LYS A 312 -22.87 -24.49 -9.97
C LYS A 312 -24.10 -24.21 -9.07
N GLU A 313 -24.34 -25.06 -8.09
CA GLU A 313 -25.46 -24.91 -7.14
C GLU A 313 -25.06 -24.21 -5.84
N ASP A 314 -23.78 -23.90 -5.63
CA ASP A 314 -23.26 -23.23 -4.41
C ASP A 314 -23.03 -21.72 -4.59
N ILE A 315 -23.53 -21.08 -5.67
CA ILE A 315 -23.43 -19.64 -5.93
C ILE A 315 -24.78 -18.95 -5.77
#